data_011578e70d8ee35ddda496fcd3090acc
#
_entry.id   011578e70d8ee35ddda496fcd3090acc
#
_cell.length_a   1.000
_cell.length_b   1.000
_cell.length_c   1.000
_cell.angle_alpha   90.00
_cell.angle_beta   90.00
_cell.angle_gamma   90.00
#
_symmetry.space_group_name_H-M   'P 1'
#
loop_
_entity.id
_entity.type
_entity.pdbx_description
1 polymer ?
#
loop_
_entity_poly.entity_id
_entity_poly.type
_entity_poly.pdbx_seq_one_letter_code
_entity_poly.pdbx_strand_id
1 'polypeptide(L)'
;MSTPAIPNPAAPPADARERLLEAAEALIYAGGIHATGVDAIVRAAGAARKSFYTWFESKDALVAAALSRRDERWMRWFIAGTLARGRTPQARLIGMFDVLREWFASAGFHGCAFLNAAGETASPDDPVRVVARDHKARLLDFVREQTHAWAREAGVDSRVASRVARQWLILIDGAIGVALVSGEADAALDARAAARLLLEASAPDSRNPTDSRAPSRRAAQRKEKDHE
;
A
#
# COMPACT_ATOMS: atom_id res chain seq x y z
N MET A 1 6.93 6.70 25.77
CA MET A 1 6.97 7.49 24.53
C MET A 1 5.73 7.11 23.74
N SER A 2 4.75 8.03 23.65
CA SER A 2 3.45 7.75 23.02
C SER A 2 3.60 7.73 21.51
N THR A 3 3.29 6.59 20.90
CA THR A 3 3.25 6.42 19.44
C THR A 3 2.10 7.26 18.87
N PRO A 4 2.32 8.03 17.81
CA PRO A 4 1.28 8.88 17.27
C PRO A 4 0.20 8.02 16.61
N ALA A 5 -1.00 8.04 17.20
CA ALA A 5 -2.21 7.83 16.43
C ALA A 5 -2.12 8.79 15.21
N ILE A 6 -2.66 8.37 14.05
CA ILE A 6 -2.73 9.26 12.88
C ILE A 6 -3.28 10.60 13.38
N PRO A 7 -2.51 11.71 13.36
CA PRO A 7 -2.91 12.94 14.04
C PRO A 7 -4.20 13.46 13.41
N ASN A 8 -5.23 13.62 14.25
CA ASN A 8 -6.41 14.39 13.90
C ASN A 8 -6.11 15.85 14.31
N PRO A 9 -5.82 16.77 13.38
CA PRO A 9 -5.64 18.18 13.75
C PRO A 9 -6.96 18.72 14.27
N ALA A 10 -6.93 19.37 15.42
CA ALA A 10 -8.06 20.14 15.95
C ALA A 10 -8.46 21.22 14.92
N ALA A 11 -9.54 20.95 14.19
CA ALA A 11 -10.10 21.84 13.18
C ALA A 11 -11.29 22.61 13.76
N PRO A 12 -11.66 23.79 13.18
CA PRO A 12 -12.87 24.51 13.52
C PRO A 12 -14.11 23.63 13.37
N PRO A 13 -15.27 23.98 13.96
CA PRO A 13 -16.43 23.10 13.99
C PRO A 13 -16.76 22.61 12.58
N ALA A 14 -16.43 21.34 12.36
CA ALA A 14 -16.61 20.71 11.08
C ALA A 14 -18.08 20.79 10.67
N ASP A 15 -18.31 21.09 9.41
CA ASP A 15 -19.63 21.04 8.80
C ASP A 15 -20.25 19.63 9.02
N ALA A 16 -21.57 19.50 8.95
CA ALA A 16 -22.28 18.25 9.19
C ALA A 16 -21.78 17.10 8.28
N ARG A 17 -21.36 17.41 7.06
CA ARG A 17 -20.75 16.46 6.13
C ARG A 17 -19.45 15.89 6.69
N GLU A 18 -18.58 16.71 7.21
CA GLU A 18 -17.29 16.31 7.75
C GLU A 18 -17.45 15.42 9.00
N ARG A 19 -18.37 15.79 9.91
CA ARG A 19 -18.67 14.96 11.08
C ARG A 19 -19.24 13.58 10.70
N LEU A 20 -20.08 13.52 9.65
CA LEU A 20 -20.60 12.24 9.12
C LEU A 20 -19.48 11.37 8.56
N LEU A 21 -18.54 11.95 7.82
CA LEU A 21 -17.37 11.23 7.28
C LEU A 21 -16.48 10.71 8.40
N GLU A 22 -16.20 11.52 9.42
CA GLU A 22 -15.39 11.10 10.59
C GLU A 22 -16.03 9.97 11.36
N ALA A 23 -17.32 10.10 11.67
CA ALA A 23 -18.08 9.08 12.39
C ALA A 23 -18.16 7.77 11.59
N ALA A 24 -18.42 7.85 10.28
CA ALA A 24 -18.46 6.70 9.40
C ALA A 24 -17.10 6.01 9.35
N GLU A 25 -16.02 6.75 9.14
CA GLU A 25 -14.67 6.19 9.11
C GLU A 25 -14.33 5.46 10.40
N ALA A 26 -14.57 6.08 11.55
CA ALA A 26 -14.25 5.50 12.85
C ALA A 26 -15.03 4.22 13.12
N LEU A 27 -16.37 4.25 12.94
CA LEU A 27 -17.23 3.12 13.19
C LEU A 27 -17.00 1.95 12.25
N ILE A 28 -16.83 2.22 10.97
CA ILE A 28 -16.60 1.19 9.93
C ILE A 28 -15.22 0.56 10.11
N TYR A 29 -14.21 1.34 10.42
CA TYR A 29 -12.87 0.80 10.63
C TYR A 29 -12.79 -0.11 11.87
N ALA A 30 -13.52 0.21 12.93
CA ALA A 30 -13.55 -0.60 14.14
C ALA A 30 -14.49 -1.80 14.05
N GLY A 31 -15.65 -1.67 13.38
CA GLY A 31 -16.73 -2.67 13.45
C GLY A 31 -17.17 -3.27 12.12
N GLY A 32 -16.68 -2.75 10.99
CA GLY A 32 -17.09 -3.19 9.65
C GLY A 32 -18.29 -2.43 9.08
N ILE A 33 -18.47 -2.57 7.76
CA ILE A 33 -19.50 -1.86 7.00
C ILE A 33 -20.89 -2.40 7.33
N HIS A 34 -21.04 -3.73 7.35
CA HIS A 34 -22.34 -4.37 7.58
C HIS A 34 -22.87 -4.15 8.98
N ALA A 35 -21.99 -4.16 9.98
CA ALA A 35 -22.37 -3.92 11.38
C ALA A 35 -22.70 -2.44 11.69
N THR A 36 -22.31 -1.51 10.79
CA THR A 36 -22.49 -0.08 11.02
C THR A 36 -23.72 0.45 10.27
N GLY A 37 -24.79 0.76 11.00
CA GLY A 37 -26.00 1.36 10.43
C GLY A 37 -25.92 2.88 10.29
N VAL A 38 -26.71 3.47 9.38
CA VAL A 38 -26.81 4.93 9.18
C VAL A 38 -27.17 5.65 10.48
N ASP A 39 -28.07 5.11 11.29
CA ASP A 39 -28.50 5.72 12.56
C ASP A 39 -27.34 5.78 13.58
N ALA A 40 -26.46 4.80 13.60
CA ALA A 40 -25.27 4.82 14.45
C ALA A 40 -24.29 5.94 14.00
N ILE A 41 -24.07 6.08 12.69
CA ILE A 41 -23.21 7.12 12.12
C ILE A 41 -23.78 8.52 12.42
N VAL A 42 -25.06 8.73 12.14
CA VAL A 42 -25.75 10.01 12.38
C VAL A 42 -25.69 10.41 13.85
N ARG A 43 -25.91 9.46 14.76
CA ARG A 43 -25.81 9.67 16.22
C ARG A 43 -24.39 10.03 16.64
N ALA A 44 -23.38 9.28 16.17
CA ALA A 44 -21.98 9.51 16.48
C ALA A 44 -21.50 10.87 15.92
N ALA A 45 -21.99 11.28 14.74
CA ALA A 45 -21.69 12.57 14.14
C ALA A 45 -22.38 13.77 14.83
N GLY A 46 -23.31 13.53 15.75
CA GLY A 46 -24.16 14.60 16.30
C GLY A 46 -24.93 15.35 15.19
N ALA A 47 -25.33 14.64 14.13
CA ALA A 47 -26.00 15.21 12.98
C ALA A 47 -27.50 14.82 12.95
N ALA A 48 -28.32 15.56 12.22
CA ALA A 48 -29.68 15.16 11.95
C ALA A 48 -29.71 14.13 10.80
N ARG A 49 -30.66 13.17 10.85
CA ARG A 49 -30.83 12.18 9.76
C ARG A 49 -31.06 12.86 8.39
N LYS A 50 -31.75 14.01 8.37
CA LYS A 50 -31.94 14.82 7.16
C LYS A 50 -30.60 15.28 6.57
N SER A 51 -29.62 15.63 7.40
CA SER A 51 -28.29 16.05 6.95
C SER A 51 -27.55 14.92 6.24
N PHE A 52 -27.72 13.68 6.67
CA PHE A 52 -27.16 12.54 5.96
C PHE A 52 -27.66 12.51 4.50
N TYR A 53 -28.98 12.50 4.29
CA TYR A 53 -29.56 12.43 2.93
C TYR A 53 -29.37 13.71 2.11
N THR A 54 -28.95 14.82 2.74
CA THR A 54 -28.56 16.03 2.01
C THR A 54 -27.20 15.85 1.33
N TRP A 55 -26.28 15.11 1.97
CA TRP A 55 -24.90 14.96 1.51
C TRP A 55 -24.60 13.64 0.82
N PHE A 56 -25.33 12.58 1.17
CA PHE A 56 -25.07 11.23 0.68
C PHE A 56 -26.38 10.57 0.27
N GLU A 57 -26.42 10.11 -0.96
CA GLU A 57 -27.58 9.40 -1.52
C GLU A 57 -27.78 7.99 -0.94
N SER A 58 -26.68 7.39 -0.44
CA SER A 58 -26.71 6.05 0.16
C SER A 58 -25.63 5.89 1.24
N LYS A 59 -25.74 4.80 2.03
CA LYS A 59 -24.72 4.41 2.96
C LYS A 59 -23.40 4.11 2.21
N ASP A 60 -23.46 3.41 1.08
CA ASP A 60 -22.28 3.03 0.31
C ASP A 60 -21.57 4.26 -0.27
N ALA A 61 -22.30 5.29 -0.68
CA ALA A 61 -21.71 6.56 -1.08
C ALA A 61 -20.97 7.27 0.07
N LEU A 62 -21.53 7.25 1.29
CA LEU A 62 -20.84 7.77 2.47
C LEU A 62 -19.59 6.93 2.79
N VAL A 63 -19.69 5.60 2.76
CA VAL A 63 -18.57 4.68 3.03
C VAL A 63 -17.44 4.90 2.04
N ALA A 64 -17.75 4.98 0.74
CA ALA A 64 -16.77 5.24 -0.30
C ALA A 64 -16.06 6.60 -0.09
N ALA A 65 -16.82 7.65 0.25
CA ALA A 65 -16.24 8.96 0.54
C ALA A 65 -15.36 8.95 1.81
N ALA A 66 -15.76 8.26 2.86
CA ALA A 66 -14.97 8.10 4.09
C ALA A 66 -13.67 7.32 3.83
N LEU A 67 -13.72 6.25 3.04
CA LEU A 67 -12.53 5.50 2.63
C LEU A 67 -11.61 6.31 1.75
N SER A 68 -12.12 7.09 0.80
CA SER A 68 -11.30 7.98 -0.04
C SER A 68 -10.53 9.00 0.81
N ARG A 69 -11.20 9.61 1.79
CA ARG A 69 -10.55 10.52 2.75
C ARG A 69 -9.48 9.81 3.58
N ARG A 70 -9.75 8.59 4.04
CA ARG A 70 -8.79 7.78 4.75
C ARG A 70 -7.57 7.44 3.89
N ASP A 71 -7.78 7.09 2.61
CA ASP A 71 -6.72 6.82 1.66
C ASP A 71 -5.75 7.99 1.54
N GLU A 72 -6.24 9.20 1.35
CA GLU A 72 -5.40 10.39 1.25
C GLU A 72 -4.54 10.62 2.50
N ARG A 73 -5.10 10.38 3.70
CA ARG A 73 -4.36 10.55 4.95
C ARG A 73 -3.34 9.44 5.16
N TRP A 74 -3.75 8.18 4.93
CA TRP A 74 -2.89 7.03 5.11
C TRP A 74 -1.72 7.05 4.12
N MET A 75 -1.98 7.33 2.84
CA MET A 75 -0.93 7.43 1.82
C MET A 75 0.07 8.54 2.14
N ARG A 76 -0.39 9.73 2.53
CA ARG A 76 0.52 10.82 2.95
C ARG A 76 1.40 10.40 4.12
N TRP A 77 0.80 9.80 5.14
CA TRP A 77 1.53 9.33 6.32
C TRP A 77 2.55 8.24 5.95
N PHE A 78 2.14 7.23 5.19
CA PHE A 78 2.99 6.12 4.79
C PHE A 78 4.16 6.57 3.92
N ILE A 79 3.91 7.42 2.92
CA ILE A 79 4.93 7.99 2.04
C ILE A 79 5.92 8.82 2.85
N ALA A 80 5.45 9.76 3.68
CA ALA A 80 6.31 10.61 4.50
C ALA A 80 7.16 9.77 5.47
N GLY A 81 6.55 8.80 6.16
CA GLY A 81 7.24 7.87 7.05
C GLY A 81 8.32 7.06 6.32
N THR A 82 8.01 6.54 5.13
CA THR A 82 8.94 5.79 4.29
C THR A 82 10.13 6.65 3.85
N LEU A 83 9.87 7.85 3.33
CA LEU A 83 10.93 8.74 2.87
C LEU A 83 11.87 9.19 3.99
N ALA A 84 11.37 9.28 5.21
CA ALA A 84 12.16 9.60 6.40
C ALA A 84 13.09 8.44 6.84
N ARG A 85 12.88 7.19 6.39
CA ARG A 85 13.67 6.01 6.82
C ARG A 85 15.03 5.88 6.15
N GLY A 86 15.33 6.65 5.10
CA GLY A 86 16.64 6.59 4.48
C GLY A 86 16.82 7.47 3.26
N ARG A 87 18.08 7.67 2.88
CA ARG A 87 18.45 8.47 1.71
C ARG A 87 18.47 7.65 0.43
N THR A 88 18.68 6.34 0.52
CA THR A 88 18.71 5.45 -0.64
C THR A 88 17.35 4.79 -0.87
N PRO A 89 16.99 4.46 -2.13
CA PRO A 89 15.78 3.72 -2.45
C PRO A 89 15.69 2.38 -1.70
N GLN A 90 16.81 1.65 -1.57
CA GLN A 90 16.85 0.39 -0.81
C GLN A 90 16.51 0.60 0.66
N ALA A 91 17.09 1.63 1.30
CA ALA A 91 16.79 1.93 2.70
C ALA A 91 15.31 2.31 2.90
N ARG A 92 14.73 3.05 1.96
CA ARG A 92 13.30 3.41 1.97
C ARG A 92 12.41 2.18 1.80
N LEU A 93 12.72 1.31 0.85
CA LEU A 93 11.99 0.06 0.65
C LEU A 93 11.97 -0.77 1.95
N ILE A 94 13.12 -1.03 2.53
CA ILE A 94 13.19 -1.78 3.80
C ILE A 94 12.49 -1.03 4.93
N GLY A 95 12.65 0.29 5.00
CA GLY A 95 12.01 1.15 6.01
C GLY A 95 10.49 1.20 5.97
N MET A 96 9.85 0.80 4.86
CA MET A 96 8.38 0.66 4.78
C MET A 96 7.85 -0.26 5.89
N PHE A 97 8.56 -1.34 6.18
CA PHE A 97 8.15 -2.29 7.21
C PHE A 97 8.34 -1.74 8.63
N ASP A 98 9.30 -0.85 8.85
CA ASP A 98 9.44 -0.16 10.13
C ASP A 98 8.26 0.82 10.37
N VAL A 99 7.80 1.50 9.32
CA VAL A 99 6.59 2.33 9.35
C VAL A 99 5.36 1.49 9.64
N LEU A 100 5.23 0.32 9.01
CA LEU A 100 4.13 -0.61 9.28
C LEU A 100 4.15 -1.13 10.71
N ARG A 101 5.33 -1.49 11.26
CA ARG A 101 5.47 -1.96 12.64
C ARG A 101 4.96 -0.94 13.64
N GLU A 102 5.30 0.33 13.44
CA GLU A 102 4.80 1.42 14.31
C GLU A 102 3.27 1.53 14.25
N TRP A 103 2.70 1.37 13.05
CA TRP A 103 1.25 1.37 12.88
C TRP A 103 0.60 0.15 13.53
N PHE A 104 1.17 -1.06 13.36
CA PHE A 104 0.64 -2.27 13.99
C PHE A 104 0.65 -2.19 15.53
N ALA A 105 1.65 -1.53 16.11
CA ALA A 105 1.74 -1.32 17.55
C ALA A 105 0.79 -0.23 18.08
N SER A 106 0.08 0.50 17.20
CA SER A 106 -0.82 1.56 17.64
C SER A 106 -2.16 1.00 18.14
N ALA A 107 -2.73 1.62 19.18
CA ALA A 107 -4.03 1.22 19.73
C ALA A 107 -5.19 1.33 18.72
N GLY A 108 -5.04 2.09 17.65
CA GLY A 108 -6.03 2.26 16.60
C GLY A 108 -5.84 1.33 15.40
N PHE A 109 -5.00 0.28 15.50
CA PHE A 109 -4.80 -0.66 14.41
C PHE A 109 -5.93 -1.70 14.35
N HIS A 110 -6.64 -1.73 13.24
CA HIS A 110 -7.69 -2.72 12.91
C HIS A 110 -7.48 -3.31 11.51
N GLY A 111 -6.22 -3.48 11.10
CA GLY A 111 -5.87 -3.99 9.77
C GLY A 111 -5.99 -2.95 8.65
N CYS A 112 -6.00 -3.43 7.42
CA CYS A 112 -6.19 -2.60 6.24
C CYS A 112 -7.68 -2.32 6.02
N ALA A 113 -8.12 -1.07 6.20
CA ALA A 113 -9.51 -0.66 5.98
C ALA A 113 -10.03 -1.03 4.56
N PHE A 114 -9.17 -1.01 3.57
CA PHE A 114 -9.52 -1.29 2.18
C PHE A 114 -9.66 -2.79 1.90
N LEU A 115 -8.82 -3.63 2.50
CA LEU A 115 -8.99 -5.09 2.43
C LEU A 115 -10.24 -5.53 3.19
N ASN A 116 -10.47 -4.97 4.39
CA ASN A 116 -11.66 -5.24 5.19
C ASN A 116 -12.92 -4.86 4.39
N ALA A 117 -12.97 -3.64 3.84
CA ALA A 117 -14.08 -3.17 3.03
C ALA A 117 -14.31 -4.02 1.77
N ALA A 118 -13.23 -4.41 1.08
CA ALA A 118 -13.31 -5.27 -0.10
C ALA A 118 -13.83 -6.68 0.23
N GLY A 119 -13.56 -7.18 1.43
CA GLY A 119 -14.09 -8.46 1.92
C GLY A 119 -15.60 -8.44 2.22
N GLU A 120 -16.13 -7.24 2.49
CA GLU A 120 -17.56 -7.04 2.77
C GLU A 120 -18.38 -6.68 1.51
N THR A 121 -17.77 -6.46 0.34
CA THR A 121 -18.45 -6.04 -0.88
C THR A 121 -18.38 -7.13 -1.94
N ALA A 122 -19.53 -7.60 -2.44
CA ALA A 122 -19.63 -8.70 -3.39
C ALA A 122 -19.33 -8.27 -4.84
N SER A 123 -19.84 -7.09 -5.24
CA SER A 123 -19.67 -6.60 -6.62
C SER A 123 -18.32 -5.91 -6.84
N PRO A 124 -17.61 -6.21 -7.94
CA PRO A 124 -16.38 -5.51 -8.31
C PRO A 124 -16.61 -4.04 -8.67
N ASP A 125 -17.84 -3.67 -9.06
CA ASP A 125 -18.24 -2.31 -9.46
C ASP A 125 -18.86 -1.51 -8.31
N ASP A 126 -18.96 -2.09 -7.11
CA ASP A 126 -19.39 -1.40 -5.91
C ASP A 126 -18.47 -0.19 -5.64
N PRO A 127 -19.03 1.01 -5.36
CA PRO A 127 -18.23 2.20 -5.10
C PRO A 127 -17.16 2.01 -4.00
N VAL A 128 -17.47 1.24 -2.97
CA VAL A 128 -16.56 0.89 -1.88
C VAL A 128 -15.40 0.03 -2.41
N ARG A 129 -15.72 -0.97 -3.27
CA ARG A 129 -14.72 -1.85 -3.87
C ARG A 129 -13.81 -1.09 -4.84
N VAL A 130 -14.37 -0.13 -5.58
CA VAL A 130 -13.60 0.75 -6.47
C VAL A 130 -12.56 1.54 -5.68
N VAL A 131 -12.94 2.18 -4.57
CA VAL A 131 -12.00 2.92 -3.71
C VAL A 131 -10.92 2.00 -3.14
N ALA A 132 -11.27 0.78 -2.72
CA ALA A 132 -10.30 -0.18 -2.21
C ALA A 132 -9.28 -0.59 -3.29
N ARG A 133 -9.73 -0.81 -4.52
CA ARG A 133 -8.86 -1.10 -5.67
C ARG A 133 -7.93 0.08 -5.98
N ASP A 134 -8.45 1.29 -5.99
CA ASP A 134 -7.69 2.50 -6.30
C ASP A 134 -6.60 2.77 -5.24
N HIS A 135 -6.91 2.54 -3.96
CA HIS A 135 -5.91 2.56 -2.89
C HIS A 135 -4.75 1.59 -3.17
N LYS A 136 -5.06 0.34 -3.54
CA LYS A 136 -4.02 -0.66 -3.82
C LYS A 136 -3.20 -0.30 -5.07
N ALA A 137 -3.81 0.29 -6.07
CA ALA A 137 -3.10 0.80 -7.25
C ALA A 137 -2.13 1.92 -6.86
N ARG A 138 -2.58 2.92 -6.08
CA ARG A 138 -1.72 4.02 -5.60
C ARG A 138 -0.56 3.53 -4.73
N LEU A 139 -0.82 2.59 -3.82
CA LEU A 139 0.24 2.00 -3.01
C LEU A 139 1.27 1.26 -3.87
N LEU A 140 0.79 0.46 -4.84
CA LEU A 140 1.67 -0.24 -5.78
C LEU A 140 2.49 0.74 -6.62
N ASP A 141 1.93 1.86 -7.05
CA ASP A 141 2.64 2.87 -7.83
C ASP A 141 3.76 3.54 -7.02
N PHE A 142 3.51 3.86 -5.75
CA PHE A 142 4.56 4.33 -4.85
C PHE A 142 5.67 3.29 -4.64
N VAL A 143 5.31 2.02 -4.43
CA VAL A 143 6.30 0.94 -4.32
C VAL A 143 7.09 0.77 -5.61
N ARG A 144 6.44 0.86 -6.79
CA ARG A 144 7.10 0.82 -8.10
C ARG A 144 8.11 1.94 -8.26
N GLU A 145 7.78 3.15 -7.87
CA GLU A 145 8.70 4.28 -7.90
C GLU A 145 9.99 3.95 -7.13
N GLN A 146 9.86 3.44 -5.89
CA GLN A 146 11.00 3.10 -5.06
C GLN A 146 11.79 1.89 -5.62
N THR A 147 11.12 0.85 -6.12
CA THR A 147 11.78 -0.33 -6.68
C THR A 147 12.50 -0.01 -8.01
N HIS A 148 11.94 0.84 -8.85
CA HIS A 148 12.63 1.28 -10.06
C HIS A 148 13.82 2.21 -9.75
N ALA A 149 13.72 3.05 -8.71
CA ALA A 149 14.85 3.85 -8.25
C ALA A 149 15.98 2.95 -7.73
N TRP A 150 15.66 1.95 -6.89
CA TRP A 150 16.62 0.94 -6.45
C TRP A 150 17.25 0.17 -7.62
N ALA A 151 16.46 -0.26 -8.57
CA ALA A 151 16.93 -1.01 -9.72
C ALA A 151 17.93 -0.23 -10.57
N ARG A 152 17.72 1.08 -10.76
CA ARG A 152 18.68 1.95 -11.46
C ARG A 152 20.02 2.04 -10.74
N GLU A 153 20.00 2.14 -9.39
CA GLU A 153 21.24 2.18 -8.60
C GLU A 153 21.96 0.82 -8.57
N ALA A 154 21.20 -0.27 -8.55
CA ALA A 154 21.74 -1.63 -8.45
C ALA A 154 22.04 -2.30 -9.81
N GLY A 155 21.75 -1.67 -10.94
CA GLY A 155 21.94 -2.25 -12.26
C GLY A 155 20.97 -3.40 -12.57
N VAL A 156 19.76 -3.38 -11.98
CA VAL A 156 18.72 -4.40 -12.14
C VAL A 156 17.79 -4.03 -13.30
N ASP A 157 17.36 -5.04 -14.06
CA ASP A 157 16.41 -4.85 -15.17
C ASP A 157 15.05 -4.32 -14.68
N SER A 158 14.44 -3.44 -15.48
CA SER A 158 13.17 -2.79 -15.13
C SER A 158 11.97 -3.77 -14.99
N ARG A 159 12.00 -4.91 -15.72
CA ARG A 159 10.98 -5.96 -15.58
C ARG A 159 11.11 -6.67 -14.24
N VAL A 160 12.34 -6.87 -13.78
CA VAL A 160 12.62 -7.41 -12.44
C VAL A 160 12.12 -6.44 -11.39
N ALA A 161 12.43 -5.13 -11.50
CA ALA A 161 11.93 -4.10 -10.60
C ALA A 161 10.40 -4.11 -10.49
N SER A 162 9.70 -4.21 -11.62
CA SER A 162 8.23 -4.28 -11.67
C SER A 162 7.68 -5.55 -11.02
N ARG A 163 8.37 -6.68 -11.13
CA ARG A 163 8.02 -7.92 -10.44
C ARG A 163 8.22 -7.78 -8.93
N VAL A 164 9.35 -7.23 -8.51
CA VAL A 164 9.67 -6.97 -7.10
C VAL A 164 8.61 -6.05 -6.48
N ALA A 165 8.16 -5.01 -7.19
CA ALA A 165 7.11 -4.13 -6.69
C ALA A 165 5.80 -4.87 -6.36
N ARG A 166 5.37 -5.79 -7.22
CA ARG A 166 4.16 -6.61 -6.96
C ARG A 166 4.35 -7.55 -5.78
N GLN A 167 5.52 -8.18 -5.67
CA GLN A 167 5.87 -9.04 -4.55
C GLN A 167 5.95 -8.26 -3.24
N TRP A 168 6.45 -7.01 -3.31
CA TRP A 168 6.50 -6.09 -2.18
C TRP A 168 5.12 -5.76 -1.64
N LEU A 169 4.15 -5.48 -2.53
CA LEU A 169 2.76 -5.25 -2.13
C LEU A 169 2.17 -6.47 -1.41
N ILE A 170 2.48 -7.69 -1.89
CA ILE A 170 2.05 -8.93 -1.25
C ILE A 170 2.65 -9.07 0.16
N LEU A 171 3.93 -8.72 0.34
CA LEU A 171 4.57 -8.73 1.66
C LEU A 171 3.96 -7.69 2.61
N ILE A 172 3.65 -6.50 2.13
CA ILE A 172 2.95 -5.46 2.90
C ILE A 172 1.58 -5.98 3.36
N ASP A 173 0.76 -6.49 2.43
CA ASP A 173 -0.59 -6.97 2.73
C ASP A 173 -0.57 -8.21 3.61
N GLY A 174 0.39 -9.10 3.40
CA GLY A 174 0.61 -10.27 4.26
C GLY A 174 0.96 -9.88 5.69
N ALA A 175 1.88 -8.93 5.87
CA ALA A 175 2.25 -8.42 7.19
C ALA A 175 1.06 -7.79 7.92
N ILE A 176 0.26 -6.97 7.21
CA ILE A 176 -0.96 -6.37 7.77
C ILE A 176 -1.96 -7.45 8.22
N GLY A 177 -2.18 -8.47 7.36
CA GLY A 177 -3.11 -9.56 7.67
C GLY A 177 -2.66 -10.39 8.87
N VAL A 178 -1.36 -10.76 8.93
CA VAL A 178 -0.80 -11.50 10.06
C VAL A 178 -0.90 -10.68 11.33
N ALA A 179 -0.47 -9.42 11.33
CA ALA A 179 -0.55 -8.54 12.50
C ALA A 179 -2.00 -8.35 12.99
N LEU A 180 -2.98 -8.26 12.08
CA LEU A 180 -4.39 -8.14 12.44
C LEU A 180 -4.90 -9.38 13.19
N VAL A 181 -4.49 -10.58 12.75
CA VAL A 181 -5.00 -11.85 13.31
C VAL A 181 -4.25 -12.26 14.56
N SER A 182 -2.93 -12.09 14.59
CA SER A 182 -2.09 -12.48 15.75
C SER A 182 -2.05 -11.44 16.86
N GLY A 183 -2.30 -10.15 16.55
CA GLY A 183 -2.06 -9.04 17.45
C GLY A 183 -0.58 -8.66 17.59
N GLU A 184 0.32 -9.27 16.80
CA GLU A 184 1.75 -9.09 16.91
C GLU A 184 2.29 -8.09 15.88
N ALA A 185 2.85 -6.97 16.36
CA ALA A 185 3.42 -5.94 15.48
C ALA A 185 4.70 -6.44 14.75
N ASP A 186 5.35 -7.46 15.27
CA ASP A 186 6.60 -8.00 14.73
C ASP A 186 6.42 -8.79 13.43
N ALA A 187 5.18 -9.07 13.01
CA ALA A 187 4.87 -9.53 11.63
C ALA A 187 5.49 -8.62 10.56
N ALA A 188 5.65 -7.33 10.84
CA ALA A 188 6.35 -6.41 9.96
C ALA A 188 7.86 -6.72 9.87
N LEU A 189 8.49 -7.22 10.94
CA LEU A 189 9.92 -7.59 10.95
C LEU A 189 10.16 -8.85 10.11
N ASP A 190 9.26 -9.82 10.16
CA ASP A 190 9.34 -11.03 9.34
C ASP A 190 9.18 -10.70 7.86
N ALA A 191 8.21 -9.86 7.52
CA ALA A 191 8.05 -9.36 6.16
C ALA A 191 9.26 -8.54 5.69
N ARG A 192 9.88 -7.75 6.57
CA ARG A 192 11.13 -7.02 6.29
C ARG A 192 12.29 -7.96 6.00
N ALA A 193 12.42 -9.05 6.76
CA ALA A 193 13.44 -10.08 6.52
C ALA A 193 13.27 -10.73 5.13
N ALA A 194 12.05 -11.15 4.80
CA ALA A 194 11.71 -11.69 3.47
C ALA A 194 11.96 -10.67 2.34
N ALA A 195 11.65 -9.40 2.57
CA ALA A 195 11.88 -8.32 1.62
C ALA A 195 13.38 -8.09 1.33
N ARG A 196 14.26 -8.23 2.33
CA ARG A 196 15.71 -8.17 2.14
C ARG A 196 16.21 -9.29 1.24
N LEU A 197 15.80 -10.51 1.52
CA LEU A 197 16.15 -11.67 0.69
C LEU A 197 15.65 -11.50 -0.76
N LEU A 198 14.47 -10.92 -0.94
CA LEU A 198 13.92 -10.62 -2.26
C LEU A 198 14.79 -9.63 -3.04
N LEU A 199 15.30 -8.56 -2.41
CA LEU A 199 16.19 -7.60 -3.05
C LEU A 199 17.54 -8.25 -3.38
N GLU A 200 18.12 -9.01 -2.45
CA GLU A 200 19.39 -9.72 -2.63
C GLU A 200 19.31 -10.72 -3.79
N ALA A 201 18.25 -11.53 -3.85
CA ALA A 201 18.04 -12.49 -4.93
C ALA A 201 17.70 -11.84 -6.29
N SER A 202 17.30 -10.58 -6.29
CA SER A 202 16.96 -9.83 -7.50
C SER A 202 18.11 -8.95 -8.02
N ALA A 203 19.15 -8.73 -7.22
CA ALA A 203 20.35 -8.01 -7.63
C ALA A 203 21.22 -8.88 -8.59
N PRO A 204 21.92 -8.27 -9.54
CA PRO A 204 22.83 -9.01 -10.40
C PRO A 204 23.95 -9.65 -9.56
N ASP A 205 24.29 -10.89 -9.90
CA ASP A 205 25.35 -11.63 -9.20
C ASP A 205 26.70 -10.91 -9.42
N SER A 206 27.19 -10.24 -8.38
CA SER A 206 28.47 -9.53 -8.40
C SER A 206 29.68 -10.47 -8.56
N ARG A 207 29.46 -11.80 -8.58
CA ARG A 207 30.49 -12.83 -8.69
C ARG A 207 30.76 -13.29 -10.11
N ASN A 208 30.00 -12.83 -11.13
CA ASN A 208 30.26 -13.23 -12.52
C ASN A 208 30.29 -12.03 -13.49
N PRO A 209 31.44 -11.33 -13.64
CA PRO A 209 31.59 -10.25 -14.61
C PRO A 209 31.73 -10.72 -16.07
N THR A 210 31.56 -12.00 -16.37
CA THR A 210 31.89 -12.59 -17.66
C THR A 210 30.72 -13.32 -18.32
N ASP A 211 29.68 -12.61 -18.76
CA ASP A 211 28.85 -13.08 -19.86
C ASP A 211 28.26 -11.95 -20.72
N SER A 212 29.09 -10.95 -21.03
CA SER A 212 28.82 -9.99 -22.11
C SER A 212 29.66 -10.27 -23.33
N ARG A 213 29.94 -11.53 -23.67
CA ARG A 213 30.49 -11.88 -24.97
C ARG A 213 29.36 -12.09 -25.96
N ALA A 214 29.05 -11.05 -26.70
CA ALA A 214 28.36 -11.15 -27.99
C ALA A 214 29.02 -12.27 -28.84
N PRO A 215 28.27 -13.11 -29.57
CA PRO A 215 28.84 -14.08 -30.49
C PRO A 215 29.61 -13.34 -31.56
N SER A 216 30.93 -13.57 -31.62
CA SER A 216 31.81 -13.03 -32.65
C SER A 216 31.33 -13.53 -34.01
N ARG A 217 30.98 -12.59 -34.90
CA ARG A 217 30.87 -12.81 -36.35
C ARG A 217 32.24 -13.22 -36.91
N ARG A 218 32.53 -14.51 -36.86
CA ARG A 218 33.69 -15.10 -37.57
C ARG A 218 33.34 -16.51 -38.03
N ALA A 219 32.54 -16.64 -39.08
CA ALA A 219 32.51 -17.83 -39.93
C ALA A 219 31.68 -17.54 -41.22
N ALA A 220 32.09 -16.59 -42.04
CA ALA A 220 31.53 -16.43 -43.38
C ALA A 220 32.58 -15.82 -44.35
N GLN A 221 33.78 -16.45 -44.41
CA GLN A 221 34.72 -16.20 -45.52
C GLN A 221 35.65 -17.40 -45.61
N ARG A 222 35.15 -18.48 -46.20
CA ARG A 222 35.99 -19.54 -46.78
C ARG A 222 35.10 -20.51 -47.55
N LYS A 223 34.75 -20.15 -48.79
CA LYS A 223 34.42 -21.08 -49.89
C LYS A 223 34.14 -20.27 -51.15
N GLU A 224 35.19 -19.74 -51.70
CA GLU A 224 35.23 -19.37 -53.12
C GLU A 224 36.71 -19.42 -53.55
N LYS A 225 37.13 -20.62 -53.88
CA LYS A 225 38.26 -20.92 -54.79
C LYS A 225 38.38 -22.44 -54.78
N ASP A 226 37.91 -23.01 -55.85
CA ASP A 226 38.34 -24.23 -56.53
C ASP A 226 37.12 -24.75 -57.29
N HIS A 227 37.06 -24.31 -58.54
CA HIS A 227 36.68 -25.15 -59.69
C HIS A 227 36.90 -24.30 -60.94
N GLU A 228 38.08 -24.52 -61.54
CA GLU A 228 38.21 -24.58 -62.92
C GLU A 228 37.71 -25.92 -63.44
#